data_7b5c13d997a1813eabcfc0e552cb2df9
#
_entry.id   7b5c13d997a1813eabcfc0e552cb2df9
#
_cell.length_a   1.000
_cell.length_b   1.000
_cell.length_c   1.000
_cell.angle_alpha   90.00
_cell.angle_beta   90.00
_cell.angle_gamma   90.00
#
_symmetry.space_group_name_H-M   'P 1'
#
loop_
_entity.id
_entity.type
_entity.pdbx_description
1 polymer ?
#
loop_
_entity_poly.entity_id
_entity_poly.type
_entity_poly.pdbx_seq_one_letter_code
_entity_poly.pdbx_strand_id
1 'polypeptide(L)'
;MSIQKIAADEAAPRCDPLSLVVLDGAVADNPLDPPGQSEAIESIRFAAGIPYGGFNLFVIGQASTGKLETTSAILRAMAVTARAPDDLCYRNNFDDPARPLCLRLPSGWGPRLRDALALLIDELKTAIPAVFDSEEYQARVSVIESRFSSAQEQTFGDLIAEARKRGVALWRTPAGFSFAPAKNGDVIAPEDFEKLPVAERERIGRAIEDLQQRLERLMRQVVGWRRERRSSLRQLNREVTVIAVGNLVDDLIRQYLPMPEVVDHLVALQRDVIDNAELFQPTGEGAAPDWIAIQSDGAAPARRYQLNVLVTHARQAGAPVVVEENPGLTNLLGRVEYLARFGALITDFGMIKPGAMHRAAGGYLLLDARRVLQQPFAWDALKRTLFTREIRIESVGQQMGLASTVTLEPQPVPFDAKVVLFGDRSLYMLLQSLDPDFGQLFKIAPEFGQVTDRTPDSVARYARWMRAAAAGAGLRPFGADALARVIDW
;
A
#
# COMPACT_ATOMS: atom_id res chain seq x y z
N MET A 1 1.56 -37.01 65.69
CA MET A 1 2.62 -36.41 64.87
C MET A 1 3.76 -36.03 65.79
N SER A 2 4.93 -36.65 65.65
CA SER A 2 6.12 -36.33 66.42
C SER A 2 6.75 -35.06 65.81
N ILE A 3 6.94 -34.03 66.63
CA ILE A 3 7.66 -32.81 66.20
C ILE A 3 9.14 -33.19 66.16
N GLN A 4 9.73 -33.18 65.00
CA GLN A 4 11.15 -33.38 64.77
C GLN A 4 11.88 -32.03 64.84
N LYS A 5 12.90 -31.91 65.65
CA LYS A 5 13.78 -30.73 65.67
C LYS A 5 14.68 -30.78 64.45
N ILE A 6 14.62 -29.76 63.63
CA ILE A 6 15.50 -29.58 62.46
C ILE A 6 16.54 -28.54 62.84
N ALA A 7 17.80 -28.71 62.44
CA ALA A 7 18.84 -27.71 62.61
C ALA A 7 18.58 -26.49 61.75
N ALA A 8 19.08 -25.32 62.17
CA ALA A 8 18.79 -24.07 61.45
C ALA A 8 19.31 -24.04 59.99
N ASP A 9 20.39 -24.73 59.74
CA ASP A 9 21.04 -24.91 58.44
C ASP A 9 20.26 -25.92 57.55
N GLU A 10 19.59 -26.92 58.14
CA GLU A 10 18.66 -27.80 57.44
C GLU A 10 17.33 -27.10 57.12
N ALA A 11 16.90 -26.18 58.00
CA ALA A 11 15.64 -25.45 57.82
C ALA A 11 15.77 -24.31 56.76
N ALA A 12 16.96 -23.76 56.58
CA ALA A 12 17.26 -22.74 55.59
C ALA A 12 18.64 -23.01 54.97
N PRO A 13 18.74 -23.96 54.05
CA PRO A 13 20.00 -24.29 53.40
C PRO A 13 20.56 -23.10 52.66
N ARG A 14 21.83 -22.73 52.98
CA ARG A 14 22.56 -21.63 52.33
C ARG A 14 23.42 -22.16 51.18
N CYS A 15 23.57 -21.35 50.14
CA CYS A 15 24.51 -21.61 49.09
C CYS A 15 25.94 -21.33 49.54
N ASP A 16 26.85 -22.29 49.46
CA ASP A 16 28.24 -22.08 49.73
C ASP A 16 28.92 -21.30 48.60
N PRO A 17 29.40 -20.07 48.83
CA PRO A 17 30.09 -19.28 47.83
C PRO A 17 31.30 -20.01 47.20
N LEU A 18 32.02 -20.84 48.00
CA LEU A 18 33.17 -21.59 47.51
C LEU A 18 32.82 -22.61 46.42
N SER A 19 31.62 -23.19 46.48
CA SER A 19 31.09 -24.08 45.43
C SER A 19 30.89 -23.38 44.10
N LEU A 20 30.73 -22.05 44.10
CA LEU A 20 30.52 -21.22 42.91
C LEU A 20 31.80 -20.67 42.29
N VAL A 21 32.92 -20.65 43.07
CA VAL A 21 34.24 -20.21 42.58
C VAL A 21 34.82 -21.18 41.55
N VAL A 22 34.56 -22.48 41.70
CA VAL A 22 35.04 -23.52 40.77
C VAL A 22 34.42 -23.35 39.38
N LEU A 23 33.34 -22.58 39.25
CA LEU A 23 32.64 -22.33 37.97
C LEU A 23 33.22 -21.15 37.16
N ASP A 24 34.27 -20.46 37.65
CA ASP A 24 34.85 -19.28 37.01
C ASP A 24 35.58 -19.56 35.70
N GLY A 25 35.77 -20.81 35.30
CA GLY A 25 36.38 -21.21 34.02
C GLY A 25 35.49 -22.04 33.13
N ALA A 26 34.30 -22.41 33.54
CA ALA A 26 33.41 -23.21 32.72
C ALA A 26 32.76 -22.37 31.59
N VAL A 27 32.76 -22.92 30.40
CA VAL A 27 32.06 -22.35 29.23
C VAL A 27 30.64 -21.96 29.65
N ALA A 28 30.28 -20.70 29.44
CA ALA A 28 28.97 -20.22 29.76
C ALA A 28 27.91 -21.10 29.05
N ASP A 29 27.01 -21.67 29.86
CA ASP A 29 25.77 -22.23 29.26
C ASP A 29 25.11 -21.13 28.45
N ASN A 30 24.43 -21.52 27.39
CA ASN A 30 23.74 -20.57 26.56
C ASN A 30 22.86 -19.67 27.44
N PRO A 31 23.05 -18.32 27.46
CA PRO A 31 22.28 -17.42 28.29
C PRO A 31 20.77 -17.48 27.96
N LEU A 32 20.41 -18.19 26.90
CA LEU A 32 19.05 -18.42 26.44
C LEU A 32 18.34 -19.60 27.15
N ASP A 33 19.06 -20.38 27.99
CA ASP A 33 18.53 -21.57 28.65
C ASP A 33 18.48 -21.37 30.18
N PRO A 34 17.49 -20.63 30.72
CA PRO A 34 17.33 -20.47 32.14
C PRO A 34 17.09 -21.84 32.82
N PRO A 35 17.67 -22.08 34.00
CA PRO A 35 17.53 -23.37 34.71
C PRO A 35 16.07 -23.69 35.02
N GLY A 36 15.73 -24.98 34.93
CA GLY A 36 14.39 -25.47 35.20
C GLY A 36 13.36 -25.24 34.08
N GLN A 37 13.76 -24.70 32.92
CA GLN A 37 12.85 -24.39 31.81
C GLN A 37 13.07 -25.26 30.56
N SER A 38 13.77 -26.36 30.68
CA SER A 38 14.19 -27.21 29.55
C SER A 38 13.03 -27.67 28.68
N GLU A 39 11.93 -28.14 29.30
CA GLU A 39 10.74 -28.63 28.59
C GLU A 39 10.05 -27.50 27.80
N ALA A 40 9.91 -26.31 28.41
CA ALA A 40 9.34 -25.14 27.74
C ALA A 40 10.19 -24.73 26.54
N ILE A 41 11.52 -24.72 26.71
CA ILE A 41 12.48 -24.35 25.67
C ILE A 41 12.44 -25.33 24.50
N GLU A 42 12.44 -26.65 24.78
CA GLU A 42 12.31 -27.67 23.74
C GLU A 42 10.98 -27.57 23.01
N SER A 43 9.89 -27.34 23.71
CA SER A 43 8.57 -27.14 23.11
C SER A 43 8.52 -25.90 22.21
N ILE A 44 9.18 -24.81 22.59
CA ILE A 44 9.30 -23.60 21.77
C ILE A 44 10.11 -23.90 20.51
N ARG A 45 11.27 -24.53 20.62
CA ARG A 45 12.13 -24.89 19.48
C ARG A 45 11.41 -25.83 18.53
N PHE A 46 10.73 -26.84 19.06
CA PHE A 46 9.93 -27.78 18.28
C PHE A 46 8.81 -27.06 17.51
N ALA A 47 7.99 -26.26 18.18
CA ALA A 47 6.89 -25.53 17.54
C ALA A 47 7.37 -24.54 16.46
N ALA A 48 8.46 -23.84 16.75
CA ALA A 48 9.05 -22.89 15.80
C ALA A 48 9.55 -23.58 14.52
N GLY A 49 10.01 -24.82 14.62
CA GLY A 49 10.48 -25.62 13.48
C GLY A 49 9.38 -26.23 12.61
N ILE A 50 8.11 -26.25 13.07
CA ILE A 50 6.99 -26.83 12.32
C ILE A 50 6.48 -25.85 11.28
N PRO A 51 6.51 -26.14 9.97
CA PRO A 51 6.08 -25.22 8.92
C PRO A 51 4.55 -25.17 8.72
N TYR A 52 3.80 -26.00 9.42
CA TYR A 52 2.34 -26.14 9.25
C TYR A 52 1.54 -25.12 10.05
N GLY A 53 0.39 -24.71 9.50
CA GLY A 53 -0.58 -23.84 10.18
C GLY A 53 -1.18 -24.48 11.43
N GLY A 54 -1.68 -23.64 12.37
CA GLY A 54 -2.27 -24.08 13.62
C GLY A 54 -1.26 -24.48 14.71
N PHE A 55 0.03 -24.54 14.41
CA PHE A 55 1.10 -24.78 15.39
C PHE A 55 1.67 -23.43 15.90
N ASN A 56 0.77 -22.51 16.26
CA ASN A 56 1.16 -21.34 17.03
C ASN A 56 1.31 -21.69 18.50
N LEU A 57 1.97 -20.83 19.25
CA LEU A 57 2.32 -21.08 20.64
C LEU A 57 1.49 -20.21 21.58
N PHE A 58 1.11 -20.78 22.70
CA PHE A 58 0.68 -20.01 23.87
C PHE A 58 1.63 -20.27 25.03
N VAL A 59 2.56 -19.33 25.27
CA VAL A 59 3.58 -19.47 26.31
C VAL A 59 3.00 -19.11 27.67
N ILE A 60 2.88 -20.12 28.54
CA ILE A 60 2.32 -20.02 29.87
C ILE A 60 3.42 -19.66 30.85
N GLY A 61 3.15 -18.75 31.76
CA GLY A 61 4.04 -18.40 32.88
C GLY A 61 3.66 -17.08 33.55
N GLN A 62 4.18 -16.86 34.75
CA GLN A 62 4.06 -15.54 35.40
C GLN A 62 4.95 -14.49 34.71
N ALA A 63 4.69 -13.22 34.97
CA ALA A 63 5.48 -12.12 34.39
C ALA A 63 6.97 -12.19 34.81
N SER A 64 7.25 -12.65 36.03
CA SER A 64 8.60 -12.75 36.61
C SER A 64 9.44 -13.91 36.05
N THR A 65 8.88 -14.80 35.20
CA THR A 65 9.64 -15.99 34.75
C THR A 65 10.58 -15.71 33.56
N GLY A 66 10.65 -14.49 33.08
CA GLY A 66 11.46 -14.15 31.90
C GLY A 66 11.00 -14.83 30.59
N LYS A 67 9.74 -15.28 30.54
CA LYS A 67 9.19 -16.06 29.41
C LYS A 67 9.28 -15.31 28.07
N LEU A 68 9.03 -14.00 28.06
CA LEU A 68 9.08 -13.17 26.83
C LEU A 68 10.52 -13.04 26.34
N GLU A 69 11.43 -12.71 27.24
CA GLU A 69 12.86 -12.50 26.93
C GLU A 69 13.49 -13.80 26.42
N THR A 70 13.26 -14.91 27.13
CA THR A 70 13.80 -16.23 26.76
C THR A 70 13.23 -16.70 25.43
N THR A 71 11.90 -16.65 25.24
CA THR A 71 11.25 -17.04 23.98
C THR A 71 11.74 -16.17 22.84
N SER A 72 11.78 -14.85 23.03
CA SER A 72 12.25 -13.90 22.02
C SER A 72 13.70 -14.17 21.60
N ALA A 73 14.56 -14.47 22.58
CA ALA A 73 15.96 -14.78 22.31
C ALA A 73 16.14 -16.11 21.54
N ILE A 74 15.39 -17.14 21.89
CA ILE A 74 15.39 -18.43 21.16
C ILE A 74 14.92 -18.23 19.73
N LEU A 75 13.79 -17.54 19.53
CA LEU A 75 13.26 -17.31 18.19
C LEU A 75 14.17 -16.45 17.34
N ARG A 76 14.83 -15.43 17.91
CA ARG A 76 15.86 -14.64 17.20
C ARG A 76 17.05 -15.49 16.79
N ALA A 77 17.52 -16.37 17.64
CA ALA A 77 18.63 -17.28 17.31
C ALA A 77 18.25 -18.22 16.13
N MET A 78 17.02 -18.74 16.12
CA MET A 78 16.52 -19.57 15.03
C MET A 78 16.29 -18.75 13.74
N ALA A 79 15.80 -17.54 13.90
CA ALA A 79 15.47 -16.63 12.79
C ALA A 79 16.69 -16.22 11.95
N VAL A 80 17.88 -16.11 12.57
CA VAL A 80 19.14 -15.77 11.86
C VAL A 80 19.47 -16.75 10.74
N THR A 81 19.16 -18.02 10.93
CA THR A 81 19.44 -19.08 9.93
C THR A 81 18.31 -19.28 8.92
N ALA A 82 17.15 -18.68 9.17
CA ALA A 82 16.02 -18.78 8.27
C ALA A 82 16.19 -17.84 7.05
N ARG A 83 15.52 -18.18 5.96
CA ARG A 83 15.49 -17.31 4.78
C ARG A 83 14.76 -16.01 5.09
N ALA A 84 15.33 -14.88 4.69
CA ALA A 84 14.64 -13.59 4.73
C ALA A 84 13.38 -13.66 3.83
N PRO A 85 12.21 -13.24 4.34
CA PRO A 85 10.98 -13.23 3.56
C PRO A 85 10.99 -12.19 2.47
N ASP A 86 10.04 -12.34 1.54
CA ASP A 86 9.86 -11.41 0.43
C ASP A 86 9.47 -10.01 0.93
N ASP A 87 9.89 -8.98 0.21
CA ASP A 87 9.42 -7.61 0.42
C ASP A 87 7.94 -7.51 0.01
N LEU A 88 7.17 -6.77 0.77
CA LEU A 88 5.75 -6.52 0.53
C LEU A 88 5.56 -5.08 0.05
N CYS A 89 4.92 -4.92 -1.10
CA CYS A 89 4.68 -3.63 -1.71
C CYS A 89 3.23 -3.51 -2.17
N TYR A 90 2.70 -2.28 -2.20
CA TYR A 90 1.48 -1.96 -2.92
C TYR A 90 1.78 -1.08 -4.13
N ARG A 91 1.10 -1.38 -5.22
CA ARG A 91 1.13 -0.61 -6.46
C ARG A 91 -0.26 -0.15 -6.85
N ASN A 92 -0.33 0.89 -7.64
CA ASN A 92 -1.59 1.33 -8.21
C ASN A 92 -2.20 0.22 -9.10
N ASN A 93 -3.50 0.10 -9.02
CA ASN A 93 -4.30 -0.63 -9.99
C ASN A 93 -4.88 0.39 -10.98
N PHE A 94 -4.36 0.40 -12.20
CA PHE A 94 -4.74 1.38 -13.22
C PHE A 94 -6.19 1.19 -13.71
N ASP A 95 -6.74 -0.03 -13.57
CA ASP A 95 -8.12 -0.35 -13.94
C ASP A 95 -9.11 0.02 -12.82
N ASP A 96 -8.72 -0.13 -11.56
CA ASP A 96 -9.53 0.19 -10.38
C ASP A 96 -8.65 0.75 -9.24
N PRO A 97 -8.40 2.06 -9.19
CA PRO A 97 -7.55 2.68 -8.17
C PRO A 97 -8.03 2.47 -6.72
N ALA A 98 -9.33 2.14 -6.52
CA ALA A 98 -9.85 1.82 -5.19
C ALA A 98 -9.34 0.47 -4.66
N ARG A 99 -8.79 -0.38 -5.53
CA ARG A 99 -8.27 -1.71 -5.20
C ARG A 99 -6.78 -1.86 -5.53
N PRO A 100 -5.89 -1.25 -4.75
CA PRO A 100 -4.44 -1.39 -4.93
C PRO A 100 -4.01 -2.85 -4.92
N LEU A 101 -3.04 -3.18 -5.78
CA LEU A 101 -2.54 -4.55 -5.94
C LEU A 101 -1.29 -4.77 -5.08
N CYS A 102 -1.23 -5.92 -4.42
CA CYS A 102 -0.04 -6.36 -3.72
C CYS A 102 1.00 -6.87 -4.72
N LEU A 103 2.27 -6.51 -4.51
CA LEU A 103 3.42 -7.01 -5.25
C LEU A 103 4.41 -7.59 -4.26
N ARG A 104 4.79 -8.86 -4.45
CA ARG A 104 5.78 -9.55 -3.65
C ARG A 104 7.10 -9.62 -4.40
N LEU A 105 8.15 -9.19 -3.74
CA LEU A 105 9.48 -9.13 -4.34
C LEU A 105 10.49 -9.86 -3.46
N PRO A 106 11.52 -10.49 -4.03
CA PRO A 106 12.57 -11.03 -3.22
C PRO A 106 13.17 -9.97 -2.29
N SER A 107 13.60 -10.40 -1.10
CA SER A 107 14.19 -9.55 -0.07
C SER A 107 15.16 -8.50 -0.62
N GLY A 108 14.93 -7.22 -0.31
CA GLY A 108 15.74 -6.07 -0.72
C GLY A 108 15.47 -5.56 -2.15
N TRP A 109 14.49 -6.13 -2.86
CA TRP A 109 14.12 -5.65 -4.20
C TRP A 109 13.03 -4.57 -4.20
N GLY A 110 12.24 -4.49 -3.15
CA GLY A 110 11.21 -3.45 -3.01
C GLY A 110 11.79 -2.02 -3.10
N PRO A 111 12.76 -1.65 -2.27
CA PRO A 111 13.42 -0.35 -2.38
C PRO A 111 14.08 -0.10 -3.73
N ARG A 112 14.71 -1.13 -4.33
CA ARG A 112 15.35 -1.00 -5.66
C ARG A 112 14.35 -0.67 -6.75
N LEU A 113 13.21 -1.38 -6.77
CA LEU A 113 12.15 -1.11 -7.75
C LEU A 113 11.53 0.26 -7.52
N ARG A 114 11.30 0.65 -6.25
CA ARG A 114 10.81 1.98 -5.91
C ARG A 114 11.73 3.09 -6.46
N ASP A 115 13.03 2.95 -6.24
CA ASP A 115 14.02 3.95 -6.64
C ASP A 115 14.16 3.98 -8.17
N ALA A 116 14.10 2.82 -8.83
CA ALA A 116 14.09 2.73 -10.30
C ALA A 116 12.83 3.36 -10.92
N LEU A 117 11.65 3.14 -10.31
CA LEU A 117 10.41 3.81 -10.75
C LEU A 117 10.46 5.32 -10.52
N ALA A 118 11.05 5.78 -9.42
CA ALA A 118 11.22 7.22 -9.17
C ALA A 118 12.10 7.87 -10.27
N LEU A 119 13.20 7.23 -10.64
CA LEU A 119 14.06 7.68 -11.73
C LEU A 119 13.30 7.68 -13.07
N LEU A 120 12.62 6.60 -13.41
CA LEU A 120 11.79 6.52 -14.61
C LEU A 120 10.77 7.68 -14.68
N ILE A 121 10.08 7.97 -13.57
CA ILE A 121 9.11 9.06 -13.49
C ILE A 121 9.76 10.41 -13.79
N ASP A 122 10.95 10.66 -13.26
CA ASP A 122 11.66 11.92 -13.51
C ASP A 122 12.17 12.03 -14.95
N GLU A 123 12.58 10.93 -15.56
CA GLU A 123 12.88 10.87 -17.00
C GLU A 123 11.64 11.12 -17.85
N LEU A 124 10.49 10.54 -17.51
CA LEU A 124 9.21 10.75 -18.20
C LEU A 124 8.73 12.21 -18.11
N LYS A 125 8.89 12.86 -16.96
CA LYS A 125 8.58 14.29 -16.78
C LYS A 125 9.42 15.21 -17.68
N THR A 126 10.58 14.75 -18.09
CA THR A 126 11.47 15.50 -18.99
C THR A 126 11.22 15.12 -20.45
N ALA A 127 11.12 13.84 -20.75
CA ALA A 127 11.01 13.33 -22.11
C ALA A 127 9.64 13.64 -22.75
N ILE A 128 8.54 13.49 -22.01
CA ILE A 128 7.20 13.70 -22.58
C ILE A 128 6.99 15.16 -23.00
N PRO A 129 7.20 16.19 -22.15
CA PRO A 129 7.08 17.59 -22.58
C PRO A 129 8.01 17.92 -23.75
N ALA A 130 9.26 17.48 -23.73
CA ALA A 130 10.22 17.76 -24.79
C ALA A 130 9.75 17.26 -26.17
N VAL A 131 9.05 16.13 -26.22
CA VAL A 131 8.49 15.61 -27.47
C VAL A 131 7.29 16.44 -27.95
N PHE A 132 6.43 16.90 -27.03
CA PHE A 132 5.32 17.79 -27.39
C PHE A 132 5.76 19.20 -27.79
N ASP A 133 6.92 19.64 -27.33
CA ASP A 133 7.53 20.93 -27.73
C ASP A 133 8.34 20.81 -29.03
N SER A 134 8.54 19.62 -29.58
CA SER A 134 9.33 19.39 -30.78
C SER A 134 8.70 20.04 -32.02
N GLU A 135 9.54 20.57 -32.93
CA GLU A 135 9.09 21.17 -34.20
C GLU A 135 8.28 20.17 -35.05
N GLU A 136 8.65 18.89 -35.04
CA GLU A 136 7.97 17.85 -35.77
C GLU A 136 6.54 17.65 -35.27
N TYR A 137 6.33 17.56 -33.94
CA TYR A 137 5.01 17.43 -33.35
C TYR A 137 4.16 18.67 -33.64
N GLN A 138 4.69 19.88 -33.45
CA GLN A 138 3.98 21.13 -33.71
C GLN A 138 3.59 21.27 -35.18
N ALA A 139 4.43 20.86 -36.10
CA ALA A 139 4.11 20.83 -37.52
C ALA A 139 2.94 19.87 -37.82
N ARG A 140 2.94 18.65 -37.22
CA ARG A 140 1.85 17.68 -37.38
C ARG A 140 0.53 18.18 -36.78
N VAL A 141 0.57 18.84 -35.63
CA VAL A 141 -0.60 19.49 -35.02
C VAL A 141 -1.16 20.56 -35.95
N SER A 142 -0.28 21.47 -36.48
CA SER A 142 -0.68 22.53 -37.39
C SER A 142 -1.35 21.97 -38.66
N VAL A 143 -0.85 20.87 -39.23
CA VAL A 143 -1.47 20.19 -40.38
C VAL A 143 -2.88 19.66 -40.03
N ILE A 144 -3.06 19.07 -38.85
CA ILE A 144 -4.38 18.60 -38.43
C ILE A 144 -5.33 19.78 -38.24
N GLU A 145 -4.89 20.85 -37.56
CA GLU A 145 -5.72 22.02 -37.29
C GLU A 145 -6.12 22.74 -38.57
N SER A 146 -5.15 22.99 -39.47
CA SER A 146 -5.40 23.64 -40.76
C SER A 146 -6.38 22.85 -41.62
N ARG A 147 -6.30 21.52 -41.65
CA ARG A 147 -7.24 20.67 -42.38
C ARG A 147 -8.68 20.90 -41.92
N PHE A 148 -8.93 20.94 -40.60
CA PHE A 148 -10.27 21.13 -40.07
C PHE A 148 -10.76 22.60 -40.18
N SER A 149 -9.87 23.56 -39.97
CA SER A 149 -10.13 25.01 -40.16
C SER A 149 -10.52 25.30 -41.61
N SER A 150 -9.72 24.84 -42.58
CA SER A 150 -9.98 25.05 -44.00
C SER A 150 -11.28 24.41 -44.46
N ALA A 151 -11.58 23.16 -44.02
CA ALA A 151 -12.83 22.51 -44.31
C ALA A 151 -14.05 23.27 -43.76
N GLN A 152 -13.94 23.81 -42.55
CA GLN A 152 -14.97 24.63 -41.94
C GLN A 152 -15.15 25.96 -42.68
N GLU A 153 -14.05 26.67 -42.97
CA GLU A 153 -14.09 27.97 -43.68
C GLU A 153 -14.66 27.81 -45.09
N GLN A 154 -14.27 26.78 -45.84
CA GLN A 154 -14.76 26.49 -47.17
C GLN A 154 -16.27 26.24 -47.16
N THR A 155 -16.76 25.37 -46.23
CA THR A 155 -18.18 25.03 -46.16
C THR A 155 -19.06 26.20 -45.73
N PHE A 156 -18.60 27.03 -44.82
CA PHE A 156 -19.26 28.31 -44.45
C PHE A 156 -19.19 29.30 -45.62
N GLY A 157 -18.03 29.43 -46.29
CA GLY A 157 -17.86 30.27 -47.45
C GLY A 157 -18.83 29.93 -48.61
N ASP A 158 -19.00 28.62 -48.89
CA ASP A 158 -19.93 28.15 -49.91
C ASP A 158 -21.39 28.48 -49.53
N LEU A 159 -21.76 28.32 -48.24
CA LEU A 159 -23.08 28.73 -47.74
C LEU A 159 -23.35 30.22 -47.91
N ILE A 160 -22.36 31.06 -47.54
CA ILE A 160 -22.45 32.52 -47.69
C ILE A 160 -22.55 32.92 -49.15
N ALA A 161 -21.77 32.31 -50.05
CA ALA A 161 -21.79 32.59 -51.47
C ALA A 161 -23.13 32.21 -52.07
N GLU A 162 -23.71 31.10 -51.68
CA GLU A 162 -25.03 30.65 -52.12
C GLU A 162 -26.15 31.58 -51.60
N ALA A 163 -26.08 31.97 -50.31
CA ALA A 163 -27.03 32.94 -49.75
C ALA A 163 -27.04 34.26 -50.54
N ARG A 164 -25.85 34.80 -50.87
CA ARG A 164 -25.71 36.02 -51.67
C ARG A 164 -26.35 35.88 -53.05
N LYS A 165 -26.16 34.75 -53.74
CA LYS A 165 -26.76 34.50 -55.07
C LYS A 165 -28.28 34.49 -55.02
N ARG A 166 -28.87 34.12 -53.86
CA ARG A 166 -30.31 34.06 -53.69
C ARG A 166 -30.91 35.34 -53.09
N GLY A 167 -30.11 36.41 -52.86
CA GLY A 167 -30.56 37.67 -52.27
C GLY A 167 -30.75 37.61 -50.77
N VAL A 168 -29.94 36.79 -50.06
CA VAL A 168 -29.98 36.60 -48.64
C VAL A 168 -28.57 36.80 -48.04
N ALA A 169 -28.44 37.41 -46.89
CA ALA A 169 -27.22 37.52 -46.15
C ALA A 169 -27.26 36.69 -44.87
N LEU A 170 -26.13 35.99 -44.57
CA LEU A 170 -25.94 35.34 -43.28
C LEU A 170 -25.44 36.35 -42.26
N TRP A 171 -26.15 36.50 -41.18
CA TRP A 171 -25.85 37.46 -40.11
C TRP A 171 -25.58 36.74 -38.80
N ARG A 172 -24.55 37.19 -38.06
CA ARG A 172 -24.26 36.68 -36.73
C ARG A 172 -25.00 37.49 -35.66
N THR A 173 -25.85 36.85 -34.93
CA THR A 173 -26.62 37.46 -33.78
C THR A 173 -26.06 36.92 -32.47
N PRO A 174 -26.35 37.56 -31.32
CA PRO A 174 -25.99 37.01 -30.00
C PRO A 174 -26.58 35.62 -29.75
N ALA A 175 -27.69 35.26 -30.39
CA ALA A 175 -28.34 33.94 -30.29
C ALA A 175 -27.80 32.90 -31.31
N GLY A 176 -26.89 33.30 -32.19
CA GLY A 176 -26.32 32.40 -33.23
C GLY A 176 -26.30 33.01 -34.61
N PHE A 177 -26.43 32.19 -35.67
CA PHE A 177 -26.49 32.64 -37.06
C PHE A 177 -27.94 32.74 -37.52
N SER A 178 -28.27 33.81 -38.24
CA SER A 178 -29.58 34.06 -38.84
C SER A 178 -29.44 34.55 -40.27
N PHE A 179 -30.45 34.27 -41.11
CA PHE A 179 -30.52 34.76 -42.48
C PHE A 179 -31.46 35.96 -42.56
N ALA A 180 -31.03 36.99 -43.30
CA ALA A 180 -31.85 38.18 -43.56
C ALA A 180 -31.89 38.46 -45.07
N PRO A 181 -33.00 39.03 -45.60
CA PRO A 181 -33.06 39.50 -46.96
C PRO A 181 -31.97 40.52 -47.25
N ALA A 182 -31.30 40.41 -48.40
CA ALA A 182 -30.17 41.31 -48.78
C ALA A 182 -30.26 41.71 -50.25
N LYS A 183 -29.87 42.97 -50.53
CA LYS A 183 -29.73 43.49 -51.90
C LYS A 183 -28.35 44.06 -52.06
N ASN A 184 -27.60 43.55 -53.09
CA ASN A 184 -26.22 43.95 -53.34
C ASN A 184 -25.24 43.69 -52.17
N GLY A 185 -25.57 42.78 -51.23
CA GLY A 185 -24.76 42.46 -50.07
C GLY A 185 -25.18 43.11 -48.75
N ASP A 186 -26.01 44.12 -48.79
CA ASP A 186 -26.55 44.84 -47.62
C ASP A 186 -27.91 44.26 -47.19
N VAL A 187 -28.15 44.15 -45.88
CA VAL A 187 -29.41 43.66 -45.32
C VAL A 187 -30.49 44.66 -45.58
N ILE A 188 -31.63 44.23 -46.11
CA ILE A 188 -32.81 45.09 -46.41
C ILE A 188 -33.57 45.29 -45.10
N ALA A 189 -33.91 46.56 -44.81
CA ALA A 189 -34.77 46.89 -43.67
C ALA A 189 -36.17 46.23 -43.82
N PRO A 190 -36.85 45.83 -42.78
CA PRO A 190 -38.16 45.19 -42.85
C PRO A 190 -39.19 46.02 -43.64
N GLU A 191 -39.17 47.34 -43.51
CA GLU A 191 -40.03 48.27 -44.24
C GLU A 191 -39.84 48.27 -45.75
N ASP A 192 -38.57 48.11 -46.19
CA ASP A 192 -38.22 48.03 -47.61
C ASP A 192 -38.43 46.64 -48.20
N PHE A 193 -38.35 45.59 -47.38
CA PHE A 193 -38.69 44.23 -47.81
C PHE A 193 -40.19 44.09 -48.09
N GLU A 194 -41.05 44.78 -47.32
CA GLU A 194 -42.52 44.77 -47.56
C GLU A 194 -42.90 45.48 -48.88
N LYS A 195 -42.09 46.41 -49.36
CA LYS A 195 -42.33 47.08 -50.66
C LYS A 195 -41.98 46.29 -51.88
N LEU A 196 -41.33 45.12 -51.73
CA LEU A 196 -40.96 44.26 -52.85
C LEU A 196 -42.21 43.54 -53.42
N PRO A 197 -42.18 43.19 -54.74
CA PRO A 197 -43.25 42.39 -55.32
C PRO A 197 -43.48 41.07 -54.60
N VAL A 198 -44.75 40.65 -54.49
CA VAL A 198 -45.13 39.42 -53.75
C VAL A 198 -44.34 38.20 -54.16
N ALA A 199 -44.12 38.02 -55.47
CA ALA A 199 -43.34 36.90 -56.02
C ALA A 199 -41.86 36.92 -55.58
N GLU A 200 -41.30 38.10 -55.37
CA GLU A 200 -39.88 38.24 -54.91
C GLU A 200 -39.77 38.00 -53.40
N ARG A 201 -40.71 38.43 -52.61
CA ARG A 201 -40.79 38.10 -51.16
C ARG A 201 -40.94 36.62 -50.92
N GLU A 202 -41.81 35.93 -51.69
CA GLU A 202 -41.98 34.49 -51.59
C GLU A 202 -40.72 33.74 -51.98
N ARG A 203 -40.02 34.21 -53.02
CA ARG A 203 -38.75 33.60 -53.46
C ARG A 203 -37.67 33.70 -52.40
N ILE A 204 -37.53 34.88 -51.77
CA ILE A 204 -36.57 35.13 -50.69
C ILE A 204 -36.95 34.30 -49.47
N GLY A 205 -38.24 34.25 -49.08
CA GLY A 205 -38.73 33.44 -47.96
C GLY A 205 -38.33 31.95 -48.12
N ARG A 206 -38.66 31.34 -49.28
CA ARG A 206 -38.26 29.93 -49.58
C ARG A 206 -36.74 29.75 -49.57
N ALA A 207 -35.98 30.75 -50.05
CA ALA A 207 -34.54 30.69 -50.01
C ALA A 207 -34.00 30.71 -48.57
N ILE A 208 -34.60 31.49 -47.67
CA ILE A 208 -34.23 31.56 -46.23
C ILE A 208 -34.53 30.21 -45.57
N GLU A 209 -35.71 29.60 -45.82
CA GLU A 209 -36.03 28.29 -45.23
C GLU A 209 -35.05 27.19 -45.65
N ASP A 210 -34.72 27.11 -46.95
CA ASP A 210 -33.75 26.12 -47.48
C ASP A 210 -32.35 26.37 -46.90
N LEU A 211 -31.91 27.62 -46.81
CA LEU A 211 -30.62 27.99 -46.24
C LEU A 211 -30.53 27.73 -44.71
N GLN A 212 -31.64 27.92 -43.99
CA GLN A 212 -31.72 27.55 -42.56
C GLN A 212 -31.56 26.04 -42.39
N GLN A 213 -32.24 25.22 -43.16
CA GLN A 213 -32.08 23.76 -43.11
C GLN A 213 -30.65 23.31 -43.47
N ARG A 214 -29.98 24.02 -44.40
CA ARG A 214 -28.58 23.75 -44.73
C ARG A 214 -27.64 24.17 -43.62
N LEU A 215 -27.87 25.32 -42.99
CA LEU A 215 -27.10 25.78 -41.81
C LEU A 215 -27.22 24.79 -40.66
N GLU A 216 -28.43 24.27 -40.37
CA GLU A 216 -28.61 23.24 -39.33
C GLU A 216 -27.84 21.96 -39.63
N ARG A 217 -27.82 21.53 -40.91
CA ARG A 217 -26.99 20.37 -41.32
C ARG A 217 -25.52 20.64 -41.14
N LEU A 218 -25.04 21.84 -41.52
CA LEU A 218 -23.66 22.26 -41.36
C LEU A 218 -23.27 22.32 -39.90
N MET A 219 -24.11 22.86 -39.02
CA MET A 219 -23.83 22.91 -37.57
C MET A 219 -23.70 21.49 -36.97
N ARG A 220 -24.47 20.53 -37.44
CA ARG A 220 -24.30 19.10 -37.09
C ARG A 220 -22.97 18.55 -37.59
N GLN A 221 -22.53 18.90 -38.79
CA GLN A 221 -21.22 18.51 -39.32
C GLN A 221 -20.06 19.11 -38.52
N VAL A 222 -20.15 20.38 -38.08
CA VAL A 222 -19.13 21.04 -37.25
C VAL A 222 -18.93 20.28 -35.93
N VAL A 223 -19.99 19.77 -35.32
CA VAL A 223 -19.87 18.92 -34.13
C VAL A 223 -19.10 17.62 -34.45
N GLY A 224 -19.38 17.00 -35.62
CA GLY A 224 -18.63 15.84 -36.10
C GLY A 224 -17.14 16.15 -36.30
N TRP A 225 -16.81 17.23 -36.97
CA TRP A 225 -15.41 17.66 -37.18
C TRP A 225 -14.66 17.95 -35.89
N ARG A 226 -15.30 18.55 -34.89
CA ARG A 226 -14.69 18.75 -33.57
C ARG A 226 -14.33 17.44 -32.91
N ARG A 227 -15.18 16.41 -33.03
CA ARG A 227 -14.90 15.06 -32.50
C ARG A 227 -13.74 14.41 -33.26
N GLU A 228 -13.76 14.49 -34.60
CA GLU A 228 -12.71 13.93 -35.45
C GLU A 228 -11.34 14.60 -35.19
N ARG A 229 -11.31 15.94 -35.10
CA ARG A 229 -10.12 16.69 -34.73
C ARG A 229 -9.54 16.22 -33.38
N ARG A 230 -10.41 16.11 -32.34
CA ARG A 230 -9.98 15.62 -31.03
C ARG A 230 -9.45 14.19 -31.10
N SER A 231 -10.08 13.33 -31.90
CA SER A 231 -9.62 11.96 -32.11
C SER A 231 -8.26 11.91 -32.81
N SER A 232 -8.07 12.72 -33.86
CA SER A 232 -6.79 12.79 -34.60
C SER A 232 -5.65 13.33 -33.73
N LEU A 233 -5.91 14.35 -32.92
CA LEU A 233 -4.92 14.86 -31.96
C LEU A 233 -4.58 13.82 -30.88
N ARG A 234 -5.57 13.10 -30.35
CA ARG A 234 -5.31 12.02 -29.38
C ARG A 234 -4.46 10.90 -29.99
N GLN A 235 -4.74 10.53 -31.23
CA GLN A 235 -3.94 9.52 -31.92
C GLN A 235 -2.51 9.98 -32.14
N LEU A 236 -2.30 11.23 -32.57
CA LEU A 236 -0.98 11.83 -32.70
C LEU A 236 -0.23 11.85 -31.36
N ASN A 237 -0.88 12.30 -30.29
CA ASN A 237 -0.30 12.31 -28.96
C ASN A 237 0.15 10.90 -28.55
N ARG A 238 -0.69 9.90 -28.78
CA ARG A 238 -0.36 8.50 -28.47
C ARG A 238 0.84 8.01 -29.27
N GLU A 239 0.88 8.23 -30.58
CA GLU A 239 1.98 7.80 -31.46
C GLU A 239 3.33 8.39 -30.99
N VAL A 240 3.34 9.67 -30.69
CA VAL A 240 4.56 10.39 -30.27
C VAL A 240 5.00 9.96 -28.87
N THR A 241 4.04 9.76 -27.96
CA THR A 241 4.32 9.29 -26.61
C THR A 241 4.85 7.85 -26.59
N VAL A 242 4.34 6.96 -27.46
CA VAL A 242 4.86 5.58 -27.57
C VAL A 242 6.35 5.56 -27.87
N ILE A 243 6.81 6.45 -28.76
CA ILE A 243 8.24 6.54 -29.11
C ILE A 243 9.06 7.06 -27.93
N ALA A 244 8.58 8.10 -27.24
CA ALA A 244 9.29 8.73 -26.13
C ALA A 244 9.39 7.81 -24.89
N VAL A 245 8.30 7.10 -24.58
CA VAL A 245 8.17 6.27 -23.37
C VAL A 245 8.69 4.86 -23.59
N GLY A 246 8.55 4.32 -24.83
CA GLY A 246 8.83 2.92 -25.15
C GLY A 246 10.22 2.50 -24.69
N ASN A 247 11.26 3.20 -25.14
CA ASN A 247 12.65 2.85 -24.83
C ASN A 247 12.96 2.90 -23.33
N LEU A 248 12.42 3.91 -22.61
CA LEU A 248 12.68 4.09 -21.17
C LEU A 248 12.08 2.95 -20.35
N VAL A 249 10.84 2.57 -20.65
CA VAL A 249 10.16 1.48 -19.92
C VAL A 249 10.71 0.12 -20.34
N ASP A 250 11.04 -0.09 -21.62
CA ASP A 250 11.59 -1.36 -22.12
C ASP A 250 12.96 -1.66 -21.50
N ASP A 251 13.79 -0.63 -21.23
CA ASP A 251 15.05 -0.81 -20.52
C ASP A 251 14.83 -1.30 -19.09
N LEU A 252 13.84 -0.76 -18.41
CA LEU A 252 13.47 -1.20 -17.08
C LEU A 252 12.86 -2.63 -17.10
N ILE A 253 12.00 -2.94 -18.05
CA ILE A 253 11.43 -4.28 -18.22
C ILE A 253 12.55 -5.31 -18.38
N ARG A 254 13.60 -5.02 -19.18
CA ARG A 254 14.74 -5.93 -19.37
C ARG A 254 15.46 -6.26 -18.07
N GLN A 255 15.55 -5.32 -17.14
CA GLN A 255 16.19 -5.54 -15.83
C GLN A 255 15.36 -6.46 -14.92
N TYR A 256 14.03 -6.46 -15.08
CA TYR A 256 13.09 -7.21 -14.23
C TYR A 256 12.47 -8.43 -14.92
N LEU A 257 12.98 -8.87 -16.06
CA LEU A 257 12.49 -10.06 -16.79
C LEU A 257 12.28 -11.32 -15.92
N PRO A 258 13.15 -11.60 -14.91
CA PRO A 258 12.95 -12.77 -14.04
C PRO A 258 11.74 -12.64 -13.09
N MET A 259 11.06 -11.49 -13.03
CA MET A 259 9.97 -11.18 -12.12
C MET A 259 8.70 -10.83 -12.92
N PRO A 260 7.88 -11.81 -13.33
CA PRO A 260 6.75 -11.59 -14.23
C PRO A 260 5.73 -10.57 -13.68
N GLU A 261 5.45 -10.58 -12.39
CA GLU A 261 4.51 -9.60 -11.77
C GLU A 261 5.01 -8.16 -11.88
N VAL A 262 6.34 -7.94 -11.87
CA VAL A 262 6.93 -6.61 -12.09
C VAL A 262 6.81 -6.22 -13.55
N VAL A 263 7.09 -7.15 -14.46
CA VAL A 263 6.95 -6.91 -15.91
C VAL A 263 5.52 -6.54 -16.25
N ASP A 264 4.53 -7.28 -15.74
CA ASP A 264 3.11 -6.98 -15.94
C ASP A 264 2.74 -5.58 -15.42
N HIS A 265 3.31 -5.18 -14.27
CA HIS A 265 3.12 -3.84 -13.75
C HIS A 265 3.73 -2.77 -14.64
N LEU A 266 4.94 -2.96 -15.13
CA LEU A 266 5.63 -2.01 -16.00
C LEU A 266 4.93 -1.86 -17.36
N VAL A 267 4.40 -2.94 -17.91
CA VAL A 267 3.58 -2.92 -19.14
C VAL A 267 2.27 -2.14 -18.90
N ALA A 268 1.60 -2.38 -17.78
CA ALA A 268 0.39 -1.64 -17.41
C ALA A 268 0.69 -0.14 -17.18
N LEU A 269 1.81 0.17 -16.53
CA LEU A 269 2.30 1.55 -16.34
C LEU A 269 2.59 2.21 -17.68
N GLN A 270 3.30 1.56 -18.60
CA GLN A 270 3.61 2.06 -19.93
C GLN A 270 2.33 2.44 -20.68
N ARG A 271 1.34 1.54 -20.66
CA ARG A 271 0.04 1.78 -21.28
C ARG A 271 -0.68 2.99 -20.68
N ASP A 272 -0.72 3.09 -19.36
CA ASP A 272 -1.39 4.19 -18.66
C ASP A 272 -0.69 5.53 -18.90
N VAL A 273 0.65 5.57 -18.94
CA VAL A 273 1.43 6.78 -19.29
C VAL A 273 1.13 7.23 -20.71
N ILE A 274 1.06 6.29 -21.66
CA ILE A 274 0.75 6.61 -23.07
C ILE A 274 -0.67 7.17 -23.20
N ASP A 275 -1.64 6.56 -22.52
CA ASP A 275 -3.04 6.98 -22.60
C ASP A 275 -3.31 8.29 -21.84
N ASN A 276 -2.45 8.66 -20.88
CA ASN A 276 -2.56 9.85 -20.02
C ASN A 276 -1.33 10.78 -20.14
N ALA A 277 -0.68 10.85 -21.30
CA ALA A 277 0.52 11.66 -21.51
C ALA A 277 0.33 13.16 -21.20
N GLU A 278 -0.90 13.65 -21.31
CA GLU A 278 -1.27 15.02 -20.97
C GLU A 278 -1.04 15.38 -19.49
N LEU A 279 -1.01 14.37 -18.59
CA LEU A 279 -0.68 14.58 -17.17
C LEU A 279 0.77 15.01 -16.92
N PHE A 280 1.64 14.82 -17.89
CA PHE A 280 3.05 15.21 -17.82
C PHE A 280 3.32 16.58 -18.47
N GLN A 281 2.32 17.19 -19.10
CA GLN A 281 2.48 18.53 -19.69
C GLN A 281 2.39 19.60 -18.60
N PRO A 282 3.23 20.64 -18.64
CA PRO A 282 3.10 21.77 -17.74
C PRO A 282 1.73 22.41 -17.93
N THR A 283 0.99 22.56 -16.87
CA THR A 283 -0.29 23.30 -16.87
C THR A 283 0.03 24.77 -17.19
N GLY A 284 -0.34 25.23 -18.39
CA GLY A 284 -0.14 26.63 -18.81
C GLY A 284 -0.91 27.60 -17.91
N GLU A 285 -0.47 28.87 -17.89
CA GLU A 285 -1.18 29.99 -17.26
C GLU A 285 -2.60 30.11 -17.86
N GLY A 286 -3.59 29.59 -17.15
CA GLY A 286 -4.99 29.48 -17.63
C GLY A 286 -5.62 28.11 -17.36
N ALA A 287 -4.86 27.19 -16.80
CA ALA A 287 -5.40 25.92 -16.33
C ALA A 287 -6.50 26.16 -15.29
N ALA A 288 -7.52 25.28 -15.35
CA ALA A 288 -8.68 25.31 -14.47
C ALA A 288 -8.29 25.62 -13.01
N PRO A 289 -9.11 26.40 -12.31
CA PRO A 289 -8.82 26.77 -10.92
C PRO A 289 -8.42 25.55 -10.10
N ASP A 290 -7.47 25.73 -9.17
CA ASP A 290 -6.90 24.66 -8.30
C ASP A 290 -7.93 23.67 -7.72
N TRP A 291 -9.19 24.08 -7.56
CA TRP A 291 -10.28 23.22 -7.08
C TRP A 291 -10.76 22.19 -8.14
N ILE A 292 -10.57 22.43 -9.45
CA ILE A 292 -10.86 21.44 -10.52
C ILE A 292 -9.67 20.48 -10.68
N ALA A 293 -8.45 20.97 -10.50
CA ALA A 293 -7.25 20.12 -10.41
C ALA A 293 -7.29 19.15 -9.22
N ILE A 294 -8.14 19.39 -8.24
CA ILE A 294 -8.37 18.52 -7.07
C ILE A 294 -9.22 17.29 -7.42
N GLN A 295 -10.13 17.39 -8.40
CA GLN A 295 -10.92 16.23 -8.88
C GLN A 295 -10.10 15.33 -9.82
N SER A 296 -9.10 15.86 -10.48
CA SER A 296 -8.06 15.13 -11.18
C SER A 296 -6.82 15.17 -10.29
N ASP A 297 -6.67 14.25 -9.37
CA ASP A 297 -5.50 13.91 -8.53
C ASP A 297 -4.25 14.83 -8.71
N GLY A 298 -4.49 16.15 -8.60
CA GLY A 298 -3.51 17.21 -8.91
C GLY A 298 -2.33 17.32 -7.95
N ALA A 299 -2.17 16.33 -7.08
CA ALA A 299 -0.94 16.10 -6.34
C ALA A 299 -0.04 15.18 -7.15
N ALA A 300 0.60 15.75 -8.17
CA ALA A 300 1.58 15.14 -9.06
C ALA A 300 1.08 13.84 -9.74
N PRO A 301 0.81 13.86 -11.05
CA PRO A 301 0.47 12.66 -11.84
C PRO A 301 1.47 11.51 -11.60
N ALA A 302 2.67 11.85 -11.17
CA ALA A 302 3.74 10.96 -10.76
C ALA A 302 3.39 10.00 -9.61
N ARG A 303 2.48 10.33 -8.68
CA ARG A 303 2.17 9.46 -7.55
C ARG A 303 1.57 8.12 -7.96
N ARG A 304 0.72 8.10 -8.97
CA ARG A 304 0.07 6.86 -9.44
C ARG A 304 1.05 5.83 -10.02
N TYR A 305 2.26 6.24 -10.36
CA TYR A 305 3.32 5.38 -10.89
C TYR A 305 4.37 4.98 -9.87
N GLN A 306 4.27 5.48 -8.64
CA GLN A 306 5.16 5.13 -7.55
C GLN A 306 4.86 3.74 -6.99
N LEU A 307 5.78 3.22 -6.17
CA LEU A 307 5.62 1.98 -5.42
C LEU A 307 5.59 2.28 -3.93
N ASN A 308 4.59 1.78 -3.22
CA ASN A 308 4.55 1.83 -1.76
C ASN A 308 5.17 0.57 -1.18
N VAL A 309 6.39 0.67 -0.67
CA VAL A 309 7.08 -0.43 0.02
C VAL A 309 6.58 -0.49 1.46
N LEU A 310 5.74 -1.49 1.77
CA LEU A 310 5.21 -1.68 3.13
C LEU A 310 6.25 -2.24 4.08
N VAL A 311 6.91 -3.32 3.65
CA VAL A 311 7.90 -4.04 4.44
C VAL A 311 9.05 -4.44 3.53
N THR A 312 10.26 -4.23 4.00
CA THR A 312 11.47 -4.69 3.32
C THR A 312 12.40 -5.37 4.31
N HIS A 313 13.12 -6.38 3.85
CA HIS A 313 14.06 -7.11 4.64
C HIS A 313 15.45 -7.08 3.97
N ALA A 314 16.50 -6.91 4.78
CA ALA A 314 17.85 -7.08 4.25
C ALA A 314 18.07 -8.57 3.89
N ARG A 315 18.74 -8.83 2.77
CA ARG A 315 18.96 -10.21 2.25
C ARG A 315 19.55 -11.19 3.27
N GLN A 316 20.28 -10.69 4.26
CA GLN A 316 20.97 -11.48 5.27
C GLN A 316 20.35 -11.36 6.67
N ALA A 317 19.20 -10.71 6.80
CA ALA A 317 18.61 -10.45 8.11
C ALA A 317 17.92 -11.67 8.75
N GLY A 318 17.75 -12.76 8.00
CA GLY A 318 16.94 -13.90 8.44
C GLY A 318 15.44 -13.58 8.52
N ALA A 319 14.68 -14.41 9.25
CA ALA A 319 13.25 -14.17 9.46
C ALA A 319 13.00 -13.06 10.50
N PRO A 320 11.95 -12.25 10.36
CA PRO A 320 11.63 -11.22 11.34
C PRO A 320 11.08 -11.81 12.65
N VAL A 321 11.45 -11.18 13.77
CA VAL A 321 10.86 -11.45 15.09
C VAL A 321 10.29 -10.14 15.62
N VAL A 322 8.98 -10.01 15.54
CA VAL A 322 8.25 -8.79 15.86
C VAL A 322 7.53 -8.93 17.20
N VAL A 323 7.83 -8.07 18.14
CA VAL A 323 7.08 -7.90 19.39
C VAL A 323 6.15 -6.72 19.23
N GLU A 324 4.84 -6.93 19.38
CA GLU A 324 3.86 -5.83 19.33
C GLU A 324 3.28 -5.60 20.72
N GLU A 325 3.61 -4.46 21.30
CA GLU A 325 3.22 -4.11 22.67
C GLU A 325 1.81 -3.56 22.77
N ASN A 326 1.28 -2.98 21.69
CA ASN A 326 -0.07 -2.42 21.63
C ASN A 326 -0.86 -3.06 20.49
N PRO A 327 -1.36 -4.31 20.66
CA PRO A 327 -1.95 -5.11 19.60
C PRO A 327 -3.40 -4.72 19.28
N GLY A 328 -3.66 -3.42 19.04
CA GLY A 328 -4.93 -2.95 18.52
C GLY A 328 -5.14 -3.34 17.06
N LEU A 329 -6.39 -3.31 16.59
CA LEU A 329 -6.77 -3.74 15.23
C LEU A 329 -5.87 -3.12 14.15
N THR A 330 -5.71 -1.81 14.16
CA THR A 330 -4.91 -1.07 13.17
C THR A 330 -3.41 -1.34 13.29
N ASN A 331 -2.92 -1.58 14.51
CA ASN A 331 -1.52 -1.93 14.73
C ASN A 331 -1.20 -3.36 14.29
N LEU A 332 -2.18 -4.27 14.34
CA LEU A 332 -2.03 -5.64 13.86
C LEU A 332 -2.17 -5.72 12.34
N LEU A 333 -3.30 -5.23 11.78
CA LEU A 333 -3.65 -5.38 10.36
C LEU A 333 -3.09 -4.26 9.47
N GLY A 334 -2.57 -3.17 10.05
CA GLY A 334 -2.27 -1.96 9.29
C GLY A 334 -3.48 -1.06 9.10
N ARG A 335 -3.27 0.03 8.40
CA ARG A 335 -4.30 1.04 8.18
C ARG A 335 -4.09 1.78 6.87
N VAL A 336 -5.16 2.39 6.38
CA VAL A 336 -5.13 3.40 5.34
C VAL A 336 -5.19 4.77 6.02
N GLU A 337 -4.24 5.65 5.72
CA GLU A 337 -4.22 7.03 6.20
C GLU A 337 -4.94 7.95 5.21
N TYR A 338 -5.46 9.06 5.69
CA TYR A 338 -6.20 10.04 4.91
C TYR A 338 -5.59 11.42 5.08
N LEU A 339 -5.53 12.17 4.00
CA LEU A 339 -5.19 13.59 4.02
C LEU A 339 -6.47 14.41 3.95
N ALA A 340 -6.67 15.30 4.91
CA ALA A 340 -7.74 16.29 4.85
C ALA A 340 -7.29 17.45 3.94
N ARG A 341 -7.98 17.65 2.81
CA ARG A 341 -7.70 18.72 1.87
C ARG A 341 -9.00 19.41 1.46
N PHE A 342 -9.12 20.69 1.71
CA PHE A 342 -10.33 21.49 1.41
C PHE A 342 -11.65 20.87 1.90
N GLY A 343 -11.62 20.22 3.07
CA GLY A 343 -12.81 19.59 3.65
C GLY A 343 -13.14 18.18 3.10
N ALA A 344 -12.39 17.68 2.12
CA ALA A 344 -12.49 16.30 1.66
C ALA A 344 -11.35 15.43 2.22
N LEU A 345 -11.64 14.16 2.52
CA LEU A 345 -10.64 13.17 2.88
C LEU A 345 -10.17 12.46 1.60
N ILE A 346 -8.89 12.58 1.31
CA ILE A 346 -8.25 11.97 0.14
C ILE A 346 -7.30 10.88 0.61
N THR A 347 -7.28 9.76 -0.09
CA THR A 347 -6.33 8.67 0.14
C THR A 347 -5.90 8.05 -1.18
N ASP A 348 -4.72 7.44 -1.17
CA ASP A 348 -4.19 6.66 -2.26
C ASP A 348 -3.42 5.44 -1.73
N PHE A 349 -2.98 4.55 -2.62
CA PHE A 349 -2.22 3.35 -2.23
C PHE A 349 -0.91 3.66 -1.49
N GLY A 350 -0.32 4.83 -1.64
CA GLY A 350 0.86 5.30 -0.91
C GLY A 350 0.58 5.61 0.57
N MET A 351 -0.70 5.78 0.92
CA MET A 351 -1.15 6.05 2.29
C MET A 351 -1.42 4.77 3.09
N ILE A 352 -1.22 3.59 2.51
CA ILE A 352 -1.34 2.31 3.20
C ILE A 352 -0.10 2.12 4.10
N LYS A 353 -0.33 1.85 5.39
CA LYS A 353 0.70 1.60 6.39
C LYS A 353 0.64 0.17 6.90
N PRO A 354 1.80 -0.51 7.05
CA PRO A 354 1.84 -1.89 7.52
C PRO A 354 1.47 -2.00 9.00
N GLY A 355 0.85 -3.11 9.36
CA GLY A 355 0.69 -3.55 10.75
C GLY A 355 1.79 -4.53 11.16
N ALA A 356 1.71 -4.99 12.42
CA ALA A 356 2.64 -5.96 12.98
C ALA A 356 2.62 -7.29 12.22
N MET A 357 1.45 -7.71 11.72
CA MET A 357 1.33 -8.92 10.91
C MET A 357 2.11 -8.83 9.60
N HIS A 358 2.08 -7.68 8.92
CA HIS A 358 2.88 -7.47 7.72
C HIS A 358 4.38 -7.52 8.03
N ARG A 359 4.81 -6.86 9.12
CA ARG A 359 6.22 -6.85 9.54
C ARG A 359 6.73 -8.22 9.97
N ALA A 360 5.82 -9.08 10.48
CA ALA A 360 6.15 -10.43 10.95
C ALA A 360 6.00 -11.50 9.87
N ALA A 361 5.48 -11.20 8.69
CA ALA A 361 5.25 -12.18 7.64
C ALA A 361 6.54 -12.94 7.30
N GLY A 362 6.45 -14.27 7.23
CA GLY A 362 7.60 -15.16 7.07
C GLY A 362 8.46 -15.37 8.32
N GLY A 363 8.03 -14.88 9.48
CA GLY A 363 8.77 -14.97 10.73
C GLY A 363 7.89 -15.23 11.96
N TYR A 364 8.06 -14.44 12.99
CA TYR A 364 7.42 -14.61 14.30
C TYR A 364 6.77 -13.33 14.78
N LEU A 365 5.51 -13.43 15.26
CA LEU A 365 4.76 -12.35 15.88
C LEU A 365 4.49 -12.69 17.35
N LEU A 366 5.03 -11.89 18.27
CA LEU A 366 4.95 -12.06 19.71
C LEU A 366 3.96 -11.06 20.29
N LEU A 367 2.94 -11.55 21.01
CA LEU A 367 1.84 -10.75 21.52
C LEU A 367 1.51 -11.12 22.97
N ASP A 368 1.18 -10.15 23.80
CA ASP A 368 0.55 -10.39 25.09
C ASP A 368 -0.94 -10.72 24.88
N ALA A 369 -1.36 -11.92 25.28
CA ALA A 369 -2.72 -12.42 25.07
C ALA A 369 -3.78 -11.54 25.76
N ARG A 370 -3.49 -11.05 26.98
CA ARG A 370 -4.40 -10.18 27.73
C ARG A 370 -4.61 -8.86 26.99
N ARG A 371 -3.53 -8.27 26.49
CA ARG A 371 -3.60 -7.02 25.72
C ARG A 371 -4.40 -7.19 24.42
N VAL A 372 -4.21 -8.30 23.70
CA VAL A 372 -4.99 -8.60 22.49
C VAL A 372 -6.48 -8.67 22.81
N LEU A 373 -6.85 -9.40 23.86
CA LEU A 373 -8.25 -9.59 24.28
C LEU A 373 -8.91 -8.30 24.81
N GLN A 374 -8.14 -7.36 25.31
CA GLN A 374 -8.62 -6.04 25.76
C GLN A 374 -8.89 -5.07 24.62
N GLN A 375 -8.35 -5.33 23.42
CA GLN A 375 -8.54 -4.46 22.25
C GLN A 375 -9.76 -4.91 21.44
N PRO A 376 -10.69 -4.00 21.14
CA PRO A 376 -11.86 -4.31 20.31
C PRO A 376 -11.45 -4.90 18.96
N PHE A 377 -12.11 -5.98 18.56
CA PHE A 377 -11.94 -6.66 17.27
C PHE A 377 -10.55 -7.29 17.01
N ALA A 378 -9.55 -7.07 17.88
CA ALA A 378 -8.19 -7.53 17.64
C ALA A 378 -8.07 -9.06 17.66
N TRP A 379 -8.76 -9.72 18.62
CA TRP A 379 -8.77 -11.18 18.73
C TRP A 379 -9.43 -11.84 17.53
N ASP A 380 -10.59 -11.36 17.11
CA ASP A 380 -11.30 -11.91 15.95
C ASP A 380 -10.53 -11.69 14.64
N ALA A 381 -9.89 -10.53 14.49
CA ALA A 381 -9.03 -10.24 13.36
C ALA A 381 -7.80 -11.16 13.31
N LEU A 382 -7.16 -11.42 14.47
CA LEU A 382 -6.05 -12.36 14.60
C LEU A 382 -6.48 -13.78 14.20
N LYS A 383 -7.57 -14.28 14.75
CA LYS A 383 -8.11 -15.62 14.41
C LYS A 383 -8.42 -15.72 12.92
N ARG A 384 -9.14 -14.76 12.37
CA ARG A 384 -9.48 -14.72 10.94
C ARG A 384 -8.23 -14.76 10.07
N THR A 385 -7.21 -13.95 10.36
CA THR A 385 -5.93 -13.94 9.63
C THR A 385 -5.23 -15.30 9.70
N LEU A 386 -5.23 -15.95 10.86
CA LEU A 386 -4.63 -17.28 11.03
C LEU A 386 -5.38 -18.38 10.26
N PHE A 387 -6.71 -18.30 10.15
CA PHE A 387 -7.53 -19.25 9.38
C PHE A 387 -7.41 -19.02 7.87
N THR A 388 -7.57 -17.78 7.42
CA THR A 388 -7.53 -17.46 5.99
C THR A 388 -6.11 -17.43 5.42
N ARG A 389 -5.11 -17.27 6.28
CA ARG A 389 -3.71 -17.02 5.92
C ARG A 389 -3.53 -15.76 5.06
N GLU A 390 -4.38 -14.77 5.29
CA GLU A 390 -4.36 -13.50 4.58
C GLU A 390 -4.54 -12.34 5.56
N ILE A 391 -3.74 -11.30 5.38
CA ILE A 391 -3.91 -10.03 6.07
C ILE A 391 -4.82 -9.16 5.21
N ARG A 392 -5.95 -8.74 5.78
CA ARG A 392 -6.87 -7.78 5.17
C ARG A 392 -6.86 -6.50 6.00
N ILE A 393 -6.57 -5.39 5.36
CA ILE A 393 -6.60 -4.08 6.03
C ILE A 393 -8.05 -3.64 6.13
N GLU A 394 -8.57 -3.60 7.34
CA GLU A 394 -9.95 -3.21 7.65
C GLU A 394 -9.95 -2.08 8.69
N SER A 395 -10.85 -1.12 8.51
CA SER A 395 -11.05 -0.06 9.50
C SER A 395 -12.08 -0.48 10.56
N VAL A 396 -11.98 0.10 11.77
CA VAL A 396 -12.99 -0.10 12.82
C VAL A 396 -14.40 0.31 12.35
N GLY A 397 -14.49 1.37 11.53
CA GLY A 397 -15.76 1.81 10.96
C GLY A 397 -16.40 0.75 10.04
N GLN A 398 -15.60 0.08 9.21
CA GLN A 398 -16.08 -1.02 8.37
C GLN A 398 -16.57 -2.20 9.22
N GLN A 399 -15.85 -2.56 10.29
CA GLN A 399 -16.24 -3.62 11.22
C GLN A 399 -17.57 -3.30 11.94
N MET A 400 -17.82 -2.04 12.23
CA MET A 400 -19.08 -1.59 12.86
C MET A 400 -20.22 -1.38 11.86
N GLY A 401 -20.01 -1.63 10.56
CA GLY A 401 -21.03 -1.40 9.53
C GLY A 401 -21.34 0.08 9.29
N LEU A 402 -20.48 0.98 9.76
CA LEU A 402 -20.62 2.40 9.49
C LEU A 402 -20.24 2.65 8.03
N ALA A 403 -21.18 3.21 7.26
CA ALA A 403 -20.95 3.57 5.87
C ALA A 403 -19.79 4.57 5.80
N SER A 404 -18.66 4.12 5.23
CA SER A 404 -17.49 4.95 4.99
C SER A 404 -17.57 5.53 3.59
N THR A 405 -17.40 6.82 3.47
CA THR A 405 -17.09 7.46 2.18
C THR A 405 -15.80 6.87 1.63
N VAL A 406 -15.77 6.62 0.34
CA VAL A 406 -14.66 6.10 -0.48
C VAL A 406 -13.45 5.59 0.32
N THR A 407 -13.42 4.30 0.61
CA THR A 407 -12.28 3.60 1.24
C THR A 407 -11.55 2.79 0.20
N LEU A 408 -10.22 2.74 0.30
CA LEU A 408 -9.45 1.76 -0.45
C LEU A 408 -9.75 0.35 0.07
N GLU A 409 -9.82 -0.61 -0.86
CA GLU A 409 -9.89 -2.05 -0.60
C GLU A 409 -8.60 -2.71 -1.12
N PRO A 410 -7.47 -2.61 -0.40
CA PRO A 410 -6.22 -3.18 -0.86
C PRO A 410 -6.33 -4.70 -1.00
N GLN A 411 -5.69 -5.25 -2.01
CA GLN A 411 -5.58 -6.70 -2.18
C GLN A 411 -5.00 -7.34 -0.90
N PRO A 412 -5.61 -8.44 -0.38
CA PRO A 412 -5.09 -9.13 0.78
C PRO A 412 -3.65 -9.62 0.58
N VAL A 413 -2.85 -9.57 1.63
CA VAL A 413 -1.46 -10.06 1.65
C VAL A 413 -1.40 -11.42 2.30
N PRO A 414 -0.71 -12.42 1.74
CA PRO A 414 -0.51 -13.71 2.39
C PRO A 414 0.19 -13.57 3.74
N PHE A 415 -0.25 -14.38 4.72
CA PHE A 415 0.30 -14.42 6.08
C PHE A 415 0.77 -15.81 6.45
N ASP A 416 2.06 -15.95 6.70
CA ASP A 416 2.73 -17.22 7.00
C ASP A 416 3.59 -17.16 8.28
N ALA A 417 3.41 -16.14 9.13
CA ALA A 417 4.13 -16.01 10.38
C ALA A 417 3.60 -16.98 11.48
N LYS A 418 4.48 -17.36 12.39
CA LYS A 418 4.13 -18.00 13.64
C LYS A 418 3.74 -16.96 14.68
N VAL A 419 2.56 -17.14 15.27
CA VAL A 419 2.08 -16.28 16.36
C VAL A 419 2.41 -16.92 17.69
N VAL A 420 2.98 -16.14 18.59
CA VAL A 420 3.32 -16.53 19.96
C VAL A 420 2.55 -15.63 20.94
N LEU A 421 1.59 -16.20 21.61
CA LEU A 421 0.85 -15.52 22.69
C LEU A 421 1.50 -15.78 24.03
N PHE A 422 1.55 -14.75 24.86
CA PHE A 422 2.04 -14.83 26.22
C PHE A 422 0.88 -14.60 27.20
N GLY A 423 0.72 -15.50 28.17
CA GLY A 423 -0.32 -15.39 29.18
C GLY A 423 0.02 -16.15 30.46
N ASP A 424 -0.90 -16.10 31.41
CA ASP A 424 -0.88 -16.96 32.58
C ASP A 424 -1.73 -18.24 32.34
N ARG A 425 -1.61 -19.21 33.23
CA ARG A 425 -2.36 -20.48 33.14
C ARG A 425 -3.89 -20.27 33.21
N SER A 426 -4.35 -19.30 33.98
CA SER A 426 -5.78 -19.03 34.11
C SER A 426 -6.37 -18.52 32.80
N LEU A 427 -5.65 -17.61 32.12
CA LEU A 427 -6.05 -17.10 30.82
C LEU A 427 -6.03 -18.18 29.74
N TYR A 428 -5.03 -19.06 29.75
CA TYR A 428 -4.97 -20.22 28.86
C TYR A 428 -6.19 -21.11 29.00
N MET A 429 -6.52 -21.50 30.26
CA MET A 429 -7.68 -22.33 30.55
C MET A 429 -9.01 -21.66 30.16
N LEU A 430 -9.10 -20.34 30.34
CA LEU A 430 -10.29 -19.59 29.95
C LEU A 430 -10.47 -19.61 28.41
N LEU A 431 -9.42 -19.34 27.65
CA LEU A 431 -9.45 -19.41 26.19
C LEU A 431 -9.77 -20.83 25.70
N GLN A 432 -9.15 -21.85 26.30
CA GLN A 432 -9.38 -23.24 25.95
C GLN A 432 -10.85 -23.68 26.18
N SER A 433 -11.53 -23.10 27.18
CA SER A 433 -12.89 -23.44 27.52
C SER A 433 -13.96 -22.64 26.80
N LEU A 434 -13.69 -21.38 26.49
CA LEU A 434 -14.67 -20.43 25.94
C LEU A 434 -14.53 -20.18 24.43
N ASP A 435 -13.36 -20.37 23.85
CA ASP A 435 -13.13 -20.15 22.43
C ASP A 435 -12.86 -21.47 21.70
N PRO A 436 -13.83 -21.99 20.92
CA PRO A 436 -13.68 -23.26 20.20
C PRO A 436 -12.57 -23.29 19.16
N ASP A 437 -12.17 -22.12 18.67
CA ASP A 437 -11.13 -21.98 17.65
C ASP A 437 -9.72 -22.05 18.25
N PHE A 438 -9.60 -21.69 19.52
CA PHE A 438 -8.30 -21.52 20.18
C PHE A 438 -7.43 -22.77 20.10
N GLY A 439 -7.96 -23.94 20.43
CA GLY A 439 -7.21 -25.20 20.40
C GLY A 439 -6.78 -25.66 18.99
N GLN A 440 -7.44 -25.17 17.94
CA GLN A 440 -7.05 -25.45 16.55
C GLN A 440 -5.88 -24.56 16.11
N LEU A 441 -5.83 -23.33 16.61
CA LEU A 441 -4.87 -22.31 16.23
C LEU A 441 -3.60 -22.35 17.09
N PHE A 442 -3.72 -22.68 18.38
CA PHE A 442 -2.63 -22.69 19.38
C PHE A 442 -2.46 -24.09 19.99
N LYS A 443 -1.83 -24.99 19.24
CA LYS A 443 -1.70 -26.39 19.61
C LYS A 443 -0.59 -26.68 20.61
N ILE A 444 0.34 -25.76 20.80
CA ILE A 444 1.50 -25.95 21.66
C ILE A 444 1.50 -24.88 22.74
N ALA A 445 1.52 -25.35 23.99
CA ALA A 445 1.43 -24.52 25.17
C ALA A 445 2.63 -24.75 26.12
N PRO A 446 3.84 -24.24 25.78
CA PRO A 446 4.99 -24.35 26.65
C PRO A 446 4.75 -23.60 27.97
N GLU A 447 5.05 -24.24 29.09
CA GLU A 447 4.84 -23.67 30.42
C GLU A 447 6.17 -23.42 31.12
N PHE A 448 6.40 -22.18 31.51
CA PHE A 448 7.54 -21.77 32.32
C PHE A 448 7.23 -22.05 33.79
N GLY A 449 8.00 -22.95 34.38
CA GLY A 449 7.91 -23.30 35.79
C GLY A 449 8.25 -22.12 36.72
N GLN A 450 7.55 -22.05 37.82
CA GLN A 450 7.79 -21.03 38.85
C GLN A 450 8.77 -21.48 39.91
N VAL A 451 8.98 -22.79 40.02
CA VAL A 451 9.80 -23.44 41.05
C VAL A 451 10.74 -24.43 40.38
N THR A 452 11.97 -24.46 40.84
CA THR A 452 12.98 -25.44 40.44
C THR A 452 13.57 -26.08 41.67
N ASP A 453 13.77 -27.41 41.65
CA ASP A 453 14.41 -28.11 42.74
C ASP A 453 15.82 -27.58 42.96
N ARG A 454 16.14 -27.29 44.24
CA ARG A 454 17.45 -26.80 44.64
C ARG A 454 18.43 -27.98 44.78
N THR A 455 19.04 -28.31 43.69
CA THR A 455 20.11 -29.34 43.62
C THR A 455 21.46 -28.64 43.35
N PRO A 456 22.61 -29.26 43.65
CA PRO A 456 23.91 -28.70 43.31
C PRO A 456 24.05 -28.36 41.82
N ASP A 457 23.44 -29.17 40.93
CA ASP A 457 23.44 -28.94 39.49
C ASP A 457 22.58 -27.71 39.09
N SER A 458 21.38 -27.59 39.66
CA SER A 458 20.51 -26.44 39.37
C SER A 458 21.11 -25.13 39.89
N VAL A 459 21.75 -25.13 41.06
CA VAL A 459 22.47 -23.98 41.63
C VAL A 459 23.64 -23.59 40.71
N ALA A 460 24.43 -24.55 40.26
CA ALA A 460 25.53 -24.29 39.35
C ALA A 460 25.07 -23.72 38.00
N ARG A 461 23.99 -24.25 37.43
CA ARG A 461 23.39 -23.71 36.20
C ARG A 461 22.85 -22.31 36.40
N TYR A 462 22.18 -22.06 37.51
CA TYR A 462 21.64 -20.74 37.82
C TYR A 462 22.76 -19.68 37.95
N ALA A 463 23.85 -20.02 38.63
CA ALA A 463 25.02 -19.15 38.75
C ALA A 463 25.65 -18.83 37.40
N ARG A 464 25.82 -19.83 36.52
CA ARG A 464 26.34 -19.63 35.15
C ARG A 464 25.41 -18.76 34.33
N TRP A 465 24.07 -19.03 34.37
CA TRP A 465 23.07 -18.24 33.69
C TRP A 465 23.10 -16.76 34.13
N MET A 466 23.16 -16.47 35.46
CA MET A 466 23.23 -15.13 35.95
C MET A 466 24.46 -14.38 35.46
N ARG A 467 25.64 -15.04 35.44
CA ARG A 467 26.88 -14.46 34.90
C ARG A 467 26.76 -14.15 33.40
N ALA A 468 26.22 -15.07 32.64
CA ALA A 468 25.99 -14.88 31.20
C ALA A 468 25.00 -13.74 30.93
N ALA A 469 23.92 -13.64 31.71
CA ALA A 469 22.95 -12.56 31.59
C ALA A 469 23.57 -11.20 31.93
N ALA A 470 24.38 -11.12 33.00
CA ALA A 470 25.09 -9.90 33.37
C ALA A 470 26.10 -9.47 32.31
N ALA A 471 26.85 -10.41 31.75
CA ALA A 471 27.81 -10.15 30.69
C ALA A 471 27.09 -9.67 29.39
N GLY A 472 25.98 -10.29 29.04
CA GLY A 472 25.17 -9.89 27.89
C GLY A 472 24.54 -8.49 28.06
N ALA A 473 24.26 -8.08 29.29
CA ALA A 473 23.77 -6.73 29.62
C ALA A 473 24.88 -5.67 29.82
N GLY A 474 26.16 -6.05 29.65
CA GLY A 474 27.30 -5.16 29.88
C GLY A 474 27.47 -4.73 31.33
N LEU A 475 26.93 -5.51 32.29
CA LEU A 475 27.03 -5.26 33.71
C LEU A 475 28.35 -5.80 34.26
N ARG A 476 28.74 -5.30 35.47
CA ARG A 476 29.88 -5.85 36.19
C ARG A 476 29.63 -7.30 36.58
N PRO A 477 30.64 -8.21 36.47
CA PRO A 477 30.47 -9.59 36.83
C PRO A 477 30.12 -9.75 38.32
N PHE A 478 29.23 -10.68 38.63
CA PHE A 478 28.91 -11.04 39.99
C PHE A 478 30.04 -11.86 40.62
N GLY A 479 30.48 -11.47 41.81
CA GLY A 479 31.34 -12.31 42.65
C GLY A 479 30.57 -13.52 43.21
N ALA A 480 31.29 -14.55 43.65
CA ALA A 480 30.69 -15.78 44.19
C ALA A 480 29.76 -15.51 45.39
N ASP A 481 30.11 -14.59 46.29
CA ASP A 481 29.30 -14.20 47.42
C ASP A 481 27.97 -13.54 47.01
N ALA A 482 28.02 -12.68 45.97
CA ALA A 482 26.84 -12.03 45.45
C ALA A 482 25.91 -13.03 44.79
N LEU A 483 26.45 -13.97 44.02
CA LEU A 483 25.66 -15.05 43.38
C LEU A 483 24.99 -15.95 44.43
N ALA A 484 25.78 -16.37 45.47
CA ALA A 484 25.24 -17.18 46.58
C ALA A 484 24.08 -16.46 47.26
N ARG A 485 24.23 -15.14 47.49
CA ARG A 485 23.19 -14.34 48.14
C ARG A 485 21.92 -14.22 47.30
N VAL A 486 22.02 -14.09 45.97
CA VAL A 486 20.86 -14.05 45.07
C VAL A 486 20.19 -15.43 44.99
N ILE A 487 20.95 -16.52 45.02
CA ILE A 487 20.42 -17.90 45.00
C ILE A 487 19.69 -18.23 46.31
N ASP A 488 20.12 -17.67 47.43
CA ASP A 488 19.50 -17.86 48.74
C ASP A 488 18.21 -17.03 48.93
N TRP A 489 18.01 -16.03 48.12
CA TRP A 489 16.86 -15.11 48.20
C TRP A 489 15.68 -15.56 47.35
#